data_3eeb1a60a86f54b2c68dea3391c57f88
#
_entry.id   3eeb1a60a86f54b2c68dea3391c57f88
#
_cell.length_a   1.000
_cell.length_b   1.000
_cell.length_c   1.000
_cell.angle_alpha   90.00
_cell.angle_beta   90.00
_cell.angle_gamma   90.00
#
_symmetry.space_group_name_H-M   'P 1'
#
loop_
_entity.id
_entity.type
_entity.pdbx_description
1 polymer ?
#
loop_
_entity_poly.entity_id
_entity_poly.type
_entity_poly.pdbx_seq_one_letter_code
_entity_poly.pdbx_strand_id
1 'polypeptide(L)'
;MDYDEIIKTRYSVRKYSEEPVEQDKLNKILQAGRIAPTAGNRQPQRIIVIENEEAFEKIKQCTPCHFNAPLLLLVCYDKSVENNNHYGDKRPYGQVDASIVLTHMMLEAQNLELGTVWVGLFNPALLREYFHIPNNYEILGLMPIGYPDMDAIPSKMHSEKFLIDHTVFYNSF
;
A
#
# COMPACT_ATOMS: atom_id res chain seq x y z
N MET A 1 -19.73 0.11 2.44
CA MET A 1 -19.84 1.35 1.60
C MET A 1 -20.00 0.95 0.13
N ASP A 2 -20.65 1.77 -0.68
CA ASP A 2 -20.58 1.56 -2.12
C ASP A 2 -19.23 2.04 -2.69
N TYR A 3 -18.91 1.66 -3.92
CA TYR A 3 -17.61 1.95 -4.52
C TYR A 3 -17.34 3.46 -4.66
N ASP A 4 -18.36 4.22 -5.05
CA ASP A 4 -18.24 5.68 -5.23
C ASP A 4 -17.94 6.39 -3.91
N GLU A 5 -18.54 5.91 -2.83
CA GLU A 5 -18.29 6.43 -1.48
C GLU A 5 -16.86 6.11 -1.04
N ILE A 6 -16.39 4.86 -1.24
CA ILE A 6 -15.04 4.44 -0.89
C ILE A 6 -14.00 5.33 -1.55
N ILE A 7 -14.06 5.53 -2.86
CA ILE A 7 -13.04 6.31 -3.59
C ILE A 7 -13.09 7.81 -3.28
N LYS A 8 -14.26 8.35 -2.89
CA LYS A 8 -14.43 9.76 -2.52
C LYS A 8 -13.97 10.05 -1.10
N THR A 9 -14.25 9.13 -0.16
CA THR A 9 -13.99 9.36 1.27
C THR A 9 -12.62 8.91 1.72
N ARG A 10 -11.98 7.95 0.99
CA ARG A 10 -10.64 7.50 1.31
C ARG A 10 -9.62 8.67 1.29
N TYR A 11 -8.89 8.83 2.36
CA TYR A 11 -7.76 9.76 2.43
C TYR A 11 -6.54 9.11 3.09
N SER A 12 -5.38 9.76 3.02
CA SER A 12 -4.14 9.30 3.66
C SER A 12 -4.17 9.62 5.15
N VAL A 13 -4.53 8.61 5.96
CA VAL A 13 -4.60 8.72 7.43
C VAL A 13 -3.20 8.66 8.02
N ARG A 14 -2.87 9.61 8.90
CA ARG A 14 -1.56 9.74 9.55
C ARG A 14 -1.65 9.88 11.07
N LYS A 15 -2.83 9.60 11.62
CA LYS A 15 -3.10 9.57 13.04
C LYS A 15 -4.11 8.46 13.32
N TYR A 16 -3.72 7.51 14.13
CA TYR A 16 -4.49 6.30 14.40
C TYR A 16 -4.86 6.22 15.88
N SER A 17 -5.99 5.60 16.18
CA SER A 17 -6.32 5.17 17.54
C SER A 17 -5.46 3.96 17.94
N GLU A 18 -5.44 3.66 19.23
CA GLU A 18 -4.75 2.46 19.76
C GLU A 18 -5.57 1.17 19.57
N GLU A 19 -6.77 1.28 19.00
CA GLU A 19 -7.65 0.14 18.77
C GLU A 19 -7.01 -0.86 17.79
N PRO A 20 -6.89 -2.14 18.16
CA PRO A 20 -6.30 -3.14 17.31
C PRO A 20 -7.19 -3.44 16.09
N VAL A 21 -6.56 -3.76 14.97
CA VAL A 21 -7.27 -4.22 13.76
C VAL A 21 -7.63 -5.69 13.94
N GLU A 22 -8.92 -6.03 13.77
CA GLU A 22 -9.41 -7.39 13.91
C GLU A 22 -8.85 -8.29 12.80
N GLN A 23 -8.53 -9.52 13.17
CA GLN A 23 -7.98 -10.51 12.23
C GLN A 23 -8.86 -10.74 11.00
N ASP A 24 -10.18 -10.71 11.16
CA ASP A 24 -11.13 -10.86 10.05
C ASP A 24 -11.03 -9.70 9.04
N LYS A 25 -10.81 -8.48 9.53
CA LYS A 25 -10.60 -7.32 8.66
C LYS A 25 -9.26 -7.42 7.93
N LEU A 26 -8.19 -7.78 8.63
CA LEU A 26 -6.89 -8.03 8.00
C LEU A 26 -7.00 -9.11 6.91
N ASN A 27 -7.68 -10.22 7.18
CA ASN A 27 -7.88 -11.29 6.19
C ASN A 27 -8.62 -10.80 4.95
N LYS A 28 -9.64 -9.96 5.08
CA LYS A 28 -10.37 -9.36 3.94
C LYS A 28 -9.46 -8.43 3.13
N ILE A 29 -8.65 -7.61 3.79
CA ILE A 29 -7.66 -6.73 3.14
C ILE A 29 -6.66 -7.57 2.32
N LEU A 30 -6.07 -8.61 2.93
CA LEU A 30 -5.13 -9.50 2.24
C LEU A 30 -5.79 -10.24 1.08
N GLN A 31 -7.06 -10.65 1.23
CA GLN A 31 -7.82 -11.28 0.16
C GLN A 31 -8.10 -10.31 -1.00
N ALA A 32 -8.41 -9.04 -0.73
CA ALA A 32 -8.55 -8.03 -1.77
C ALA A 32 -7.27 -7.86 -2.58
N GLY A 33 -6.11 -7.85 -1.92
CA GLY A 33 -4.81 -7.87 -2.61
C GLY A 33 -4.58 -9.15 -3.42
N ARG A 34 -5.00 -10.32 -2.90
CA ARG A 34 -4.82 -11.60 -3.57
C ARG A 34 -5.61 -11.72 -4.88
N ILE A 35 -6.80 -11.12 -4.96
CA ILE A 35 -7.65 -11.17 -6.17
C ILE A 35 -7.37 -10.02 -7.16
N ALA A 36 -6.49 -9.07 -6.81
CA ALA A 36 -6.11 -7.99 -7.70
C ALA A 36 -5.46 -8.52 -8.98
N PRO A 37 -5.70 -7.90 -10.15
CA PRO A 37 -5.10 -8.35 -11.40
C PRO A 37 -3.59 -8.06 -11.42
N THR A 38 -2.84 -8.96 -12.05
CA THR A 38 -1.41 -8.80 -12.32
C THR A 38 -1.10 -9.19 -13.76
N ALA A 39 -0.07 -8.62 -14.36
CA ALA A 39 0.33 -8.89 -15.73
C ALA A 39 0.60 -10.39 -15.94
N GLY A 40 -0.18 -11.02 -16.84
CA GLY A 40 -0.10 -12.46 -17.08
C GLY A 40 -0.40 -13.33 -15.84
N ASN A 41 -1.11 -12.79 -14.86
CA ASN A 41 -1.40 -13.45 -13.57
C ASN A 41 -0.15 -13.95 -12.84
N ARG A 42 0.97 -13.23 -12.94
CA ARG A 42 2.26 -13.61 -12.36
C ARG A 42 2.32 -13.48 -10.83
N GLN A 43 1.49 -12.65 -10.24
CA GLN A 43 1.33 -12.49 -8.79
C GLN A 43 2.69 -12.26 -8.08
N PRO A 44 3.47 -11.24 -8.47
CA PRO A 44 4.82 -11.02 -7.95
C PRO A 44 4.83 -10.45 -6.54
N GLN A 45 3.70 -9.98 -6.02
CA GLN A 45 3.62 -9.34 -4.70
C GLN A 45 4.07 -10.28 -3.58
N ARG A 46 4.81 -9.73 -2.61
CA ARG A 46 5.22 -10.37 -1.37
C ARG A 46 4.94 -9.41 -0.23
N ILE A 47 4.20 -9.85 0.78
CA ILE A 47 3.67 -8.99 1.83
C ILE A 47 4.12 -9.53 3.17
N ILE A 48 4.71 -8.67 3.99
CA ILE A 48 4.99 -8.93 5.40
C ILE A 48 3.95 -8.16 6.22
N VAL A 49 3.25 -8.88 7.08
CA VAL A 49 2.35 -8.31 8.07
C VAL A 49 3.15 -8.00 9.33
N ILE A 50 3.10 -6.77 9.80
CA ILE A 50 3.80 -6.27 10.99
C ILE A 50 2.74 -5.91 12.03
N GLU A 51 2.68 -6.70 13.11
CA GLU A 51 1.63 -6.62 14.13
C GLU A 51 2.16 -6.78 15.57
N ASN A 52 3.46 -7.10 15.73
CA ASN A 52 4.05 -7.25 17.06
C ASN A 52 5.05 -6.12 17.38
N GLU A 53 5.26 -5.89 18.66
CA GLU A 53 6.07 -4.78 19.17
C GLU A 53 7.53 -4.85 18.66
N GLU A 54 8.16 -6.03 18.66
CA GLU A 54 9.54 -6.18 18.20
C GLU A 54 9.71 -5.75 16.72
N ALA A 55 8.78 -6.15 15.85
CA ALA A 55 8.80 -5.76 14.45
C ALA A 55 8.52 -4.25 14.28
N PHE A 56 7.63 -3.67 15.09
CA PHE A 56 7.40 -2.23 15.08
C PHE A 56 8.61 -1.42 15.52
N GLU A 57 9.37 -1.86 16.51
CA GLU A 57 10.63 -1.19 16.91
C GLU A 57 11.66 -1.17 15.76
N LYS A 58 11.71 -2.21 14.95
CA LYS A 58 12.50 -2.24 13.71
C LYS A 58 11.98 -1.25 12.67
N ILE A 59 10.65 -1.18 12.46
CA ILE A 59 10.03 -0.22 11.55
C ILE A 59 10.33 1.24 11.94
N LYS A 60 10.26 1.58 13.22
CA LYS A 60 10.57 2.93 13.72
C LYS A 60 11.97 3.40 13.36
N GLN A 61 12.94 2.48 13.25
CA GLN A 61 14.30 2.79 12.80
C GLN A 61 14.39 2.96 11.28
N CYS A 62 13.46 2.38 10.53
CA CYS A 62 13.46 2.43 9.06
C CYS A 62 12.73 3.65 8.48
N THR A 63 11.74 4.19 9.19
CA THR A 63 10.92 5.30 8.70
C THR A 63 10.30 6.11 9.84
N PRO A 64 10.23 7.45 9.71
CA PRO A 64 9.42 8.27 10.62
C PRO A 64 7.91 8.18 10.31
N CYS A 65 7.54 7.58 9.16
CA CYS A 65 6.16 7.55 8.66
C CYS A 65 5.38 6.29 9.08
N HIS A 66 5.70 5.70 10.24
CA HIS A 66 4.93 4.59 10.81
C HIS A 66 3.63 5.05 11.48
N PHE A 67 3.55 6.34 11.87
CA PHE A 67 2.39 7.02 12.47
C PHE A 67 1.81 6.32 13.69
N ASN A 68 2.55 5.45 14.37
CA ASN A 68 2.10 4.58 15.47
C ASN A 68 0.83 3.77 15.14
N ALA A 69 0.66 3.40 13.87
CA ALA A 69 -0.45 2.54 13.47
C ALA A 69 -0.35 1.17 14.15
N PRO A 70 -1.47 0.55 14.57
CA PRO A 70 -1.46 -0.76 15.24
C PRO A 70 -1.08 -1.92 14.32
N LEU A 71 -1.15 -1.72 13.00
CA LEU A 71 -0.84 -2.69 11.97
C LEU A 71 -0.11 -2.02 10.80
N LEU A 72 0.84 -2.72 10.18
CA LEU A 72 1.52 -2.23 8.99
C LEU A 72 1.79 -3.37 8.01
N LEU A 73 1.56 -3.13 6.72
CA LEU A 73 2.01 -4.03 5.67
C LEU A 73 3.28 -3.49 5.01
N LEU A 74 4.33 -4.32 4.95
CA LEU A 74 5.50 -4.08 4.13
C LEU A 74 5.31 -4.84 2.83
N VAL A 75 5.22 -4.12 1.71
CA VAL A 75 4.91 -4.68 0.39
C VAL A 75 6.15 -4.68 -0.48
N CYS A 76 6.50 -5.86 -0.97
CA CYS A 76 7.56 -6.10 -1.93
C CYS A 76 7.00 -6.76 -3.20
N TYR A 77 7.83 -6.87 -4.22
CA TYR A 77 7.57 -7.74 -5.36
C TYR A 77 8.82 -8.54 -5.74
N ASP A 78 8.60 -9.74 -6.24
CA ASP A 78 9.63 -10.70 -6.64
C ASP A 78 9.96 -10.51 -8.13
N LYS A 79 11.16 -10.02 -8.41
CA LYS A 79 11.66 -9.80 -9.80
C LYS A 79 11.81 -11.09 -10.59
N SER A 80 11.95 -12.23 -9.94
CA SER A 80 12.17 -13.50 -10.63
C SER A 80 10.91 -14.06 -11.30
N VAL A 81 9.72 -13.59 -10.89
CA VAL A 81 8.43 -14.05 -11.40
C VAL A 81 7.61 -12.96 -12.09
N GLU A 82 8.05 -11.69 -12.03
CA GLU A 82 7.35 -10.58 -12.69
C GLU A 82 7.27 -10.78 -14.20
N ASN A 83 6.23 -10.23 -14.81
CA ASN A 83 6.12 -10.19 -16.27
C ASN A 83 6.86 -8.97 -16.84
N ASN A 84 7.23 -9.04 -18.10
CA ASN A 84 7.91 -7.95 -18.79
C ASN A 84 7.17 -7.57 -20.07
N ASN A 85 7.31 -6.33 -20.49
CA ASN A 85 6.91 -5.92 -21.81
C ASN A 85 7.83 -6.59 -22.86
N HIS A 86 7.24 -7.37 -23.76
CA HIS A 86 7.97 -8.05 -24.82
C HIS A 86 8.22 -7.16 -26.06
N TYR A 87 7.63 -5.96 -26.09
CA TYR A 87 7.80 -4.96 -27.12
C TYR A 87 8.72 -3.83 -26.63
N GLY A 88 9.69 -3.45 -27.41
CA GLY A 88 10.51 -2.27 -27.15
C GLY A 88 11.39 -2.37 -25.91
N ASP A 89 11.04 -1.65 -24.87
CA ASP A 89 11.88 -1.38 -23.71
C ASP A 89 12.02 -2.54 -22.71
N LYS A 90 11.31 -3.63 -22.88
CA LYS A 90 11.26 -4.78 -21.94
C LYS A 90 10.96 -4.35 -20.49
N ARG A 91 10.13 -3.32 -20.32
CA ARG A 91 9.78 -2.77 -19.01
C ARG A 91 9.20 -3.85 -18.10
N PRO A 92 9.74 -4.01 -16.87
CA PRO A 92 9.18 -4.94 -15.89
C PRO A 92 7.86 -4.41 -15.33
N TYR A 93 6.93 -5.32 -15.03
CA TYR A 93 5.62 -4.98 -14.46
C TYR A 93 5.52 -5.18 -12.95
N GLY A 94 6.54 -5.69 -12.28
CA GLY A 94 6.48 -6.03 -10.85
C GLY A 94 6.04 -4.87 -9.97
N GLN A 95 6.59 -3.67 -10.19
CA GLN A 95 6.18 -2.47 -9.46
C GLN A 95 4.73 -2.08 -9.76
N VAL A 96 4.30 -2.17 -11.02
CA VAL A 96 2.93 -1.84 -11.44
C VAL A 96 1.96 -2.81 -10.79
N ASP A 97 2.22 -4.13 -10.91
CA ASP A 97 1.39 -5.19 -10.34
C ASP A 97 1.25 -5.03 -8.82
N ALA A 98 2.36 -4.84 -8.11
CA ALA A 98 2.34 -4.65 -6.66
C ALA A 98 1.62 -3.35 -6.24
N SER A 99 1.66 -2.30 -7.07
CA SER A 99 0.92 -1.06 -6.85
C SER A 99 -0.59 -1.26 -6.99
N ILE A 100 -1.02 -2.05 -7.97
CA ILE A 100 -2.43 -2.42 -8.15
C ILE A 100 -2.91 -3.23 -6.93
N VAL A 101 -2.14 -4.23 -6.51
CA VAL A 101 -2.42 -5.03 -5.32
C VAL A 101 -2.57 -4.16 -4.07
N LEU A 102 -1.62 -3.25 -3.83
CA LEU A 102 -1.66 -2.34 -2.68
C LEU A 102 -2.87 -1.41 -2.73
N THR A 103 -3.24 -0.93 -3.91
CA THR A 103 -4.43 -0.09 -4.09
C THR A 103 -5.72 -0.85 -3.76
N HIS A 104 -5.86 -2.11 -4.20
CA HIS A 104 -7.00 -2.96 -3.82
C HIS A 104 -7.10 -3.12 -2.30
N MET A 105 -5.99 -3.37 -1.62
CA MET A 105 -5.94 -3.48 -0.16
C MET A 105 -6.32 -2.15 0.53
N MET A 106 -5.88 -1.00 -0.01
CA MET A 106 -6.24 0.32 0.52
C MET A 106 -7.75 0.59 0.42
N LEU A 107 -8.37 0.23 -0.69
CA LEU A 107 -9.80 0.43 -0.90
C LEU A 107 -10.62 -0.51 -0.02
N GLU A 108 -10.19 -1.75 0.15
CA GLU A 108 -10.87 -2.68 1.07
C GLU A 108 -10.71 -2.23 2.53
N ALA A 109 -9.56 -1.71 2.94
CA ALA A 109 -9.40 -1.13 4.27
C ALA A 109 -10.40 0.00 4.51
N GLN A 110 -10.58 0.92 3.55
CA GLN A 110 -11.59 1.98 3.61
C GLN A 110 -13.02 1.41 3.69
N ASN A 111 -13.34 0.36 2.92
CA ASN A 111 -14.63 -0.32 2.98
C ASN A 111 -14.94 -0.91 4.37
N LEU A 112 -13.88 -1.28 5.09
CA LEU A 112 -13.92 -1.82 6.47
C LEU A 112 -13.78 -0.73 7.55
N GLU A 113 -13.88 0.56 7.18
CA GLU A 113 -13.77 1.72 8.08
C GLU A 113 -12.37 1.90 8.69
N LEU A 114 -11.33 1.32 8.06
CA LEU A 114 -9.94 1.47 8.45
C LEU A 114 -9.25 2.54 7.59
N GLY A 115 -8.41 3.33 8.26
CA GLY A 115 -7.55 4.31 7.60
C GLY A 115 -6.24 3.68 7.14
N THR A 116 -5.72 4.16 6.03
CA THR A 116 -4.41 3.77 5.48
C THR A 116 -3.66 4.96 4.92
N VAL A 117 -2.34 4.79 4.78
CA VAL A 117 -1.52 5.70 3.97
C VAL A 117 -0.44 4.89 3.24
N TRP A 118 -0.20 5.20 1.96
CA TRP A 118 0.96 4.66 1.24
C TRP A 118 2.21 5.45 1.62
N VAL A 119 3.23 4.77 2.15
CA VAL A 119 4.51 5.36 2.56
C VAL A 119 5.62 4.89 1.62
N GLY A 120 6.25 5.85 0.95
CA GLY A 120 7.45 5.63 0.12
C GLY A 120 8.74 6.17 0.77
N LEU A 121 8.65 6.79 1.95
CA LEU A 121 9.79 7.35 2.67
C LEU A 121 10.28 6.34 3.72
N PHE A 122 11.34 5.60 3.41
CA PHE A 122 11.96 4.62 4.31
C PHE A 122 13.42 4.36 3.92
N ASN A 123 14.19 3.76 4.84
CA ASN A 123 15.53 3.26 4.55
C ASN A 123 15.44 1.81 4.03
N PRO A 124 15.67 1.56 2.74
CA PRO A 124 15.52 0.22 2.17
C PRO A 124 16.61 -0.76 2.65
N ALA A 125 17.80 -0.28 3.01
CA ALA A 125 18.89 -1.14 3.50
C ALA A 125 18.54 -1.71 4.88
N LEU A 126 18.04 -0.88 5.80
CA LEU A 126 17.58 -1.33 7.11
C LEU A 126 16.38 -2.27 7.03
N LEU A 127 15.41 -1.98 6.15
CA LEU A 127 14.28 -2.89 5.93
C LEU A 127 14.75 -4.27 5.45
N ARG A 128 15.71 -4.31 4.51
CA ARG A 128 16.27 -5.58 4.02
C ARG A 128 16.95 -6.37 5.13
N GLU A 129 17.74 -5.69 5.94
CA GLU A 129 18.48 -6.31 7.05
C GLU A 129 17.51 -6.85 8.11
N TYR A 130 16.61 -6.01 8.62
CA TYR A 130 15.75 -6.36 9.75
C TYR A 130 14.66 -7.38 9.44
N PHE A 131 14.17 -7.38 8.19
CA PHE A 131 13.11 -8.29 7.74
C PHE A 131 13.62 -9.39 6.80
N HIS A 132 14.94 -9.55 6.66
CA HIS A 132 15.60 -10.58 5.86
C HIS A 132 15.05 -10.66 4.42
N ILE A 133 14.82 -9.49 3.80
CA ILE A 133 14.22 -9.40 2.47
C ILE A 133 15.22 -9.90 1.42
N PRO A 134 14.87 -10.94 0.63
CA PRO A 134 15.74 -11.49 -0.41
C PRO A 134 16.17 -10.46 -1.46
N ASN A 135 17.36 -10.61 -2.05
CA ASN A 135 17.90 -9.67 -3.03
C ASN A 135 17.07 -9.58 -4.33
N ASN A 136 16.32 -10.63 -4.66
CA ASN A 136 15.40 -10.63 -5.80
C ASN A 136 14.06 -9.97 -5.50
N TYR A 137 13.77 -9.58 -4.24
CA TYR A 137 12.58 -8.81 -3.90
C TYR A 137 12.90 -7.32 -3.85
N GLU A 138 12.08 -6.52 -4.53
CA GLU A 138 12.13 -5.06 -4.41
C GLU A 138 11.05 -4.56 -3.48
N ILE A 139 11.40 -3.60 -2.64
CA ILE A 139 10.47 -2.98 -1.70
C ILE A 139 9.66 -1.93 -2.43
N LEU A 140 8.34 -2.11 -2.46
CA LEU A 140 7.41 -1.14 -3.05
C LEU A 140 7.09 -0.01 -2.08
N GLY A 141 6.76 -0.35 -0.84
CA GLY A 141 6.32 0.62 0.15
C GLY A 141 5.78 -0.01 1.41
N LEU A 142 5.42 0.87 2.34
CA LEU A 142 4.77 0.50 3.59
C LEU A 142 3.33 1.02 3.58
N MET A 143 2.42 0.29 4.21
CA MET A 143 1.04 0.71 4.41
C MET A 143 0.64 0.55 5.88
N PRO A 144 0.79 1.60 6.70
CA PRO A 144 0.14 1.68 8.01
C PRO A 144 -1.37 1.54 7.91
N ILE A 145 -1.98 0.78 8.82
CA ILE A 145 -3.41 0.47 8.86
C ILE A 145 -3.90 0.59 10.31
N GLY A 146 -5.07 1.15 10.50
CA GLY A 146 -5.73 1.25 11.79
C GLY A 146 -6.98 2.09 11.71
N TYR A 147 -7.71 2.18 12.82
CA TYR A 147 -8.82 3.11 12.92
C TYR A 147 -8.31 4.54 12.97
N PRO A 148 -8.86 5.47 12.16
CA PRO A 148 -8.51 6.87 12.28
C PRO A 148 -8.79 7.39 13.70
N ASP A 149 -7.84 8.13 14.27
CA ASP A 149 -8.09 8.85 15.53
C ASP A 149 -9.21 9.90 15.33
N MET A 150 -9.91 10.25 16.40
CA MET A 150 -11.01 11.24 16.36
C MET A 150 -10.56 12.60 15.80
N ASP A 151 -9.29 12.95 15.98
CA ASP A 151 -8.68 14.18 15.45
C ASP A 151 -8.02 13.98 14.08
N ALA A 152 -8.14 12.81 13.46
CA ALA A 152 -7.57 12.54 12.13
C ALA A 152 -8.39 13.28 11.08
N ILE A 153 -7.75 14.24 10.40
CA ILE A 153 -8.38 15.02 9.33
C ILE A 153 -7.63 14.83 8.02
N PRO A 154 -8.31 14.84 6.88
CA PRO A 154 -7.65 14.86 5.57
C PRO A 154 -6.72 16.07 5.42
N SER A 155 -5.58 15.86 4.78
CA SER A 155 -4.73 17.00 4.35
C SER A 155 -5.50 17.88 3.37
N LYS A 156 -5.19 19.20 3.35
CA LYS A 156 -5.74 20.12 2.36
C LYS A 156 -5.53 19.64 0.91
N MET A 157 -4.39 19.01 0.62
CA MET A 157 -4.10 18.41 -0.69
C MET A 157 -5.06 17.28 -1.08
N HIS A 158 -5.82 16.73 -0.14
CA HIS A 158 -6.78 15.67 -0.46
C HIS A 158 -7.87 16.14 -1.43
N SER A 159 -8.33 17.38 -1.28
CA SER A 159 -9.34 18.01 -2.15
C SER A 159 -8.74 18.75 -3.36
N GLU A 160 -7.43 18.99 -3.37
CA GLU A 160 -6.75 19.66 -4.48
C GLU A 160 -6.55 18.68 -5.65
N LYS A 161 -7.24 18.91 -6.76
CA LYS A 161 -7.12 18.14 -7.98
C LYS A 161 -6.91 19.06 -9.17
N PHE A 162 -6.09 18.62 -10.10
CA PHE A 162 -6.06 19.27 -11.42
C PHE A 162 -7.42 19.15 -12.11
N LEU A 163 -7.72 20.09 -12.99
CA LEU A 163 -8.86 19.95 -13.87
C LEU A 163 -8.67 18.73 -14.76
N ILE A 164 -9.76 18.08 -15.13
CA ILE A 164 -9.70 16.82 -15.86
C ILE A 164 -8.97 16.93 -17.21
N ASP A 165 -9.10 18.07 -17.87
CA ASP A 165 -8.44 18.38 -19.15
C ASP A 165 -6.92 18.57 -19.03
N HIS A 166 -6.35 18.70 -17.82
CA HIS A 166 -4.91 18.67 -17.61
C HIS A 166 -4.32 17.26 -17.58
N THR A 167 -5.16 16.24 -17.44
CA THR A 167 -4.72 14.84 -17.25
C THR A 167 -5.35 13.87 -18.23
N VAL A 168 -6.39 14.29 -18.94
CA VAL A 168 -7.14 13.44 -19.89
C VAL A 168 -7.14 14.10 -21.27
N PHE A 169 -6.66 13.39 -22.27
CA PHE A 169 -6.61 13.81 -23.65
C PHE A 169 -7.30 12.78 -24.52
N TYR A 170 -7.95 13.21 -25.60
CA TYR A 170 -8.70 12.33 -26.49
C TYR A 170 -7.91 12.13 -27.80
N ASN A 171 -7.60 10.88 -28.14
CA ASN A 171 -6.94 10.39 -29.34
C ASN A 171 -5.45 10.77 -29.46
N SER A 172 -5.02 11.89 -28.94
CA SER A 172 -3.59 12.33 -28.90
C SER A 172 -3.41 13.39 -27.82
N PHE A 173 -2.12 13.67 -27.44
CA PHE A 173 -1.75 14.85 -26.65
C PHE A 173 -1.85 16.11 -27.49
#